data_98b2cfa70ca9d9ce1e56af603ba9a29a
#
_entry.id   98b2cfa70ca9d9ce1e56af603ba9a29a
#
_cell.length_a   1.000
_cell.length_b   1.000
_cell.length_c   1.000
_cell.angle_alpha   90.00
_cell.angle_beta   90.00
_cell.angle_gamma   90.00
#
_symmetry.space_group_name_H-M   'P 1'
#
loop_
_entity.id
_entity.type
_entity.pdbx_description
1 polymer ?
#
loop_
_entity_poly.entity_id
_entity_poly.type
_entity_poly.pdbx_seq_one_letter_code
_entity_poly.pdbx_strand_id
1 'polypeptide(L)'
;MELLREAGRTVVAYDLPGHGSATKPHDPAQYADLAGHLLAHVEQHGSLSVDAVGFSLGAITLLRAVSRTPDAFGTVILAGIGDGVFSPHDPSRSERILAGLEGRAEPGDVTARIFGKIGNEAHNDVRALAAVLRRPREEPLTHESLTAITNPVIVALGDQDFSGPATRLSAALPNARLVTLKGIDHFRTPESFDFIDLVVNTFS
;
A
#
# COMPACT_ATOMS: atom_id res chain seq x y z
N MET A 1 -11.74 0.88 11.49
CA MET A 1 -12.10 -0.57 11.51
C MET A 1 -13.37 -0.82 12.34
N GLU A 2 -13.54 -0.13 13.44
CA GLU A 2 -14.71 -0.30 14.32
C GLU A 2 -16.03 0.02 13.58
N LEU A 3 -16.09 1.13 12.87
CA LEU A 3 -17.27 1.53 12.08
C LEU A 3 -17.72 0.46 11.06
N LEU A 4 -16.78 -0.22 10.41
CA LEU A 4 -17.12 -1.31 9.48
C LEU A 4 -17.65 -2.55 10.23
N ARG A 5 -17.11 -2.84 11.41
CA ARG A 5 -17.65 -3.94 12.24
C ARG A 5 -19.05 -3.63 12.75
N GLU A 6 -19.32 -2.39 13.15
CA GLU A 6 -20.66 -1.91 13.52
C GLU A 6 -21.65 -1.99 12.35
N ALA A 7 -21.16 -1.79 11.11
CA ALA A 7 -21.92 -2.02 9.88
C ALA A 7 -22.06 -3.51 9.50
N GLY A 8 -21.66 -4.45 10.37
CA GLY A 8 -21.82 -5.89 10.16
C GLY A 8 -20.74 -6.55 9.31
N ARG A 9 -19.63 -5.85 9.00
CA ARG A 9 -18.53 -6.42 8.21
C ARG A 9 -17.54 -7.17 9.09
N THR A 10 -17.08 -8.32 8.62
CA THR A 10 -15.89 -8.98 9.18
C THR A 10 -14.65 -8.26 8.68
N VAL A 11 -13.87 -7.66 9.57
CA VAL A 11 -12.70 -6.86 9.22
C VAL A 11 -11.43 -7.54 9.73
N VAL A 12 -10.52 -7.85 8.80
CA VAL A 12 -9.20 -8.40 9.07
C VAL A 12 -8.15 -7.34 8.74
N ALA A 13 -7.26 -7.06 9.70
CA ALA A 13 -6.06 -6.25 9.46
C ALA A 13 -4.91 -7.20 9.19
N TYR A 14 -4.37 -7.15 7.97
CA TYR A 14 -3.24 -7.98 7.59
C TYR A 14 -1.94 -7.20 7.69
N ASP A 15 -1.04 -7.68 8.54
CA ASP A 15 0.33 -7.17 8.63
C ASP A 15 1.20 -7.83 7.56
N LEU A 16 1.73 -7.05 6.63
CA LEU A 16 2.72 -7.53 5.67
C LEU A 16 3.98 -8.03 6.39
N PRO A 17 4.68 -9.04 5.86
CA PRO A 17 5.98 -9.44 6.38
C PRO A 17 6.89 -8.23 6.64
N GLY A 18 7.57 -8.22 7.76
CA GLY A 18 8.40 -7.09 8.21
C GLY A 18 7.66 -6.02 9.03
N HIS A 19 6.32 -6.07 9.10
CA HIS A 19 5.49 -5.07 9.76
C HIS A 19 4.64 -5.66 10.89
N GLY A 20 4.18 -4.83 11.79
CA GLY A 20 3.22 -5.15 12.83
C GLY A 20 3.59 -6.41 13.62
N SER A 21 2.66 -7.38 13.67
CA SER A 21 2.83 -8.68 14.34
C SER A 21 3.39 -9.77 13.43
N ALA A 22 3.54 -9.50 12.11
CA ALA A 22 4.09 -10.48 11.17
C ALA A 22 5.57 -10.81 11.43
N THR A 23 6.06 -11.89 10.81
CA THR A 23 7.47 -12.26 10.85
C THR A 23 8.36 -11.14 10.34
N LYS A 24 9.54 -10.97 10.95
CA LYS A 24 10.47 -9.86 10.68
C LYS A 24 11.86 -10.38 10.28
N PRO A 25 12.00 -11.16 9.19
CA PRO A 25 13.31 -11.61 8.75
C PRO A 25 14.19 -10.42 8.32
N HIS A 26 15.51 -10.57 8.46
CA HIS A 26 16.47 -9.52 8.08
C HIS A 26 17.06 -9.76 6.67
N ASP A 27 16.71 -10.85 6.03
CA ASP A 27 17.14 -11.16 4.66
C ASP A 27 16.15 -10.52 3.64
N PRO A 28 16.61 -9.60 2.78
CA PRO A 28 15.78 -8.98 1.76
C PRO A 28 15.10 -9.96 0.80
N ALA A 29 15.72 -11.12 0.54
CA ALA A 29 15.16 -12.11 -0.38
C ALA A 29 13.81 -12.67 0.11
N GLN A 30 13.57 -12.68 1.43
CA GLN A 30 12.31 -13.16 2.00
C GLN A 30 11.12 -12.21 1.77
N TYR A 31 11.37 -11.02 1.22
CA TYR A 31 10.35 -10.04 0.87
C TYR A 31 10.14 -9.91 -0.65
N ALA A 32 10.69 -10.85 -1.43
CA ALA A 32 10.65 -10.77 -2.89
C ALA A 32 9.22 -10.80 -3.46
N ASP A 33 8.29 -11.48 -2.79
CA ASP A 33 6.89 -11.64 -3.25
C ASP A 33 5.87 -11.31 -2.15
N LEU A 34 5.74 -10.03 -1.84
CA LEU A 34 4.73 -9.57 -0.87
C LEU A 34 3.29 -9.83 -1.34
N ALA A 35 3.04 -9.79 -2.65
CA ALA A 35 1.73 -10.07 -3.21
C ALA A 35 1.34 -11.55 -3.05
N GLY A 36 2.29 -12.48 -3.21
CA GLY A 36 2.07 -13.89 -2.92
C GLY A 36 1.75 -14.16 -1.45
N HIS A 37 2.43 -13.47 -0.52
CA HIS A 37 2.09 -13.56 0.90
C HIS A 37 0.66 -13.07 1.20
N LEU A 38 0.23 -11.97 0.57
CA LEU A 38 -1.14 -11.47 0.72
C LEU A 38 -2.16 -12.47 0.14
N LEU A 39 -1.91 -13.01 -1.05
CA LEU A 39 -2.79 -14.00 -1.68
C LEU A 39 -2.94 -15.26 -0.83
N ALA A 40 -1.86 -15.79 -0.28
CA ALA A 40 -1.89 -16.93 0.62
C ALA A 40 -2.72 -16.63 1.89
N HIS A 41 -2.65 -15.40 2.40
CA HIS A 41 -3.46 -14.99 3.53
C HIS A 41 -4.96 -14.92 3.18
N VAL A 42 -5.31 -14.37 2.02
CA VAL A 42 -6.70 -14.30 1.53
C VAL A 42 -7.27 -15.71 1.35
N GLU A 43 -6.51 -16.62 0.74
CA GLU A 43 -6.90 -18.02 0.54
C GLU A 43 -7.20 -18.73 1.86
N GLN A 44 -6.36 -18.55 2.88
CA GLN A 44 -6.53 -19.16 4.21
C GLN A 44 -7.82 -18.72 4.90
N HIS A 45 -8.35 -17.53 4.59
CA HIS A 45 -9.61 -17.05 5.17
C HIS A 45 -10.85 -17.58 4.46
N GLY A 46 -10.71 -18.38 3.40
CA GLY A 46 -11.79 -19.16 2.77
C GLY A 46 -12.92 -18.32 2.15
N SER A 47 -12.72 -17.03 1.96
CA SER A 47 -13.71 -16.16 1.29
C SER A 47 -13.64 -16.34 -0.21
N LEU A 48 -14.80 -16.40 -0.89
CA LEU A 48 -14.87 -16.45 -2.36
C LEU A 48 -14.34 -15.15 -2.99
N SER A 49 -14.51 -14.03 -2.29
CA SER A 49 -14.04 -12.71 -2.71
C SER A 49 -13.97 -11.79 -1.50
N VAL A 50 -12.94 -10.97 -1.39
CA VAL A 50 -12.77 -10.02 -0.29
C VAL A 50 -12.70 -8.59 -0.81
N ASP A 51 -13.42 -7.68 -0.17
CA ASP A 51 -13.20 -6.25 -0.33
C ASP A 51 -11.90 -5.85 0.37
N ALA A 52 -11.08 -5.01 -0.26
CA ALA A 52 -9.75 -4.74 0.26
C ALA A 52 -9.34 -3.27 0.19
N VAL A 53 -8.61 -2.82 1.21
CA VAL A 53 -7.99 -1.50 1.26
C VAL A 53 -6.49 -1.66 1.44
N GLY A 54 -5.71 -1.02 0.59
CA GLY A 54 -4.27 -0.90 0.75
C GLY A 54 -3.82 0.56 0.78
N PHE A 55 -2.81 0.86 1.59
CA PHE A 55 -2.16 2.16 1.62
C PHE A 55 -0.66 2.03 1.33
N SER A 56 -0.11 2.91 0.50
CA SER A 56 1.32 2.98 0.19
C SER A 56 1.90 1.62 -0.24
N LEU A 57 2.82 1.03 0.51
CA LEU A 57 3.33 -0.32 0.25
C LEU A 57 2.22 -1.37 0.20
N GLY A 58 1.23 -1.26 1.09
CA GLY A 58 0.05 -2.12 1.08
C GLY A 58 -0.79 -1.97 -0.18
N ALA A 59 -0.92 -0.76 -0.73
CA ALA A 59 -1.63 -0.53 -1.99
C ALA A 59 -0.88 -1.10 -3.20
N ILE A 60 0.45 -0.97 -3.26
CA ILE A 60 1.26 -1.59 -4.32
C ILE A 60 1.15 -3.11 -4.26
N THR A 61 1.26 -3.68 -3.06
CA THR A 61 1.13 -5.12 -2.82
C THR A 61 -0.26 -5.62 -3.24
N LEU A 62 -1.31 -4.90 -2.83
CA LEU A 62 -2.69 -5.23 -3.18
C LEU A 62 -2.94 -5.15 -4.69
N LEU A 63 -2.48 -4.09 -5.36
CA LEU A 63 -2.62 -3.94 -6.81
C LEU A 63 -1.96 -5.11 -7.56
N ARG A 64 -0.77 -5.55 -7.12
CA ARG A 64 -0.09 -6.72 -7.68
C ARG A 64 -0.81 -8.03 -7.37
N ALA A 65 -1.39 -8.18 -6.19
CA ALA A 65 -2.19 -9.35 -5.84
C ALA A 65 -3.45 -9.43 -6.71
N VAL A 66 -4.17 -8.33 -6.86
CA VAL A 66 -5.37 -8.24 -7.73
C VAL A 66 -5.02 -8.51 -9.20
N SER A 67 -3.88 -8.01 -9.70
CA SER A 67 -3.44 -8.27 -11.09
C SER A 67 -3.13 -9.75 -11.36
N ARG A 68 -2.77 -10.53 -10.33
CA ARG A 68 -2.50 -11.97 -10.43
C ARG A 68 -3.76 -12.82 -10.27
N THR A 69 -4.66 -12.40 -9.37
CA THR A 69 -5.85 -13.19 -8.99
C THR A 69 -7.03 -12.24 -8.75
N PRO A 70 -7.58 -11.63 -9.82
CA PRO A 70 -8.66 -10.64 -9.66
C PRO A 70 -9.91 -11.23 -9.00
N ASP A 71 -10.23 -12.49 -9.24
CA ASP A 71 -11.43 -13.16 -8.70
C ASP A 71 -11.39 -13.33 -7.17
N ALA A 72 -10.22 -13.24 -6.55
CA ALA A 72 -10.09 -13.29 -5.10
C ALA A 72 -10.55 -11.99 -4.40
N PHE A 73 -10.80 -10.93 -5.18
CA PHE A 73 -11.13 -9.61 -4.65
C PHE A 73 -12.46 -9.08 -5.19
N GLY A 74 -13.19 -8.39 -4.34
CA GLY A 74 -14.36 -7.60 -4.69
C GLY A 74 -13.99 -6.17 -5.05
N THR A 75 -14.49 -5.20 -4.29
CA THR A 75 -14.12 -3.80 -4.44
C THR A 75 -12.78 -3.52 -3.77
N VAL A 76 -11.93 -2.75 -4.46
CA VAL A 76 -10.55 -2.46 -4.03
C VAL A 76 -10.33 -0.96 -3.86
N ILE A 77 -9.78 -0.54 -2.73
CA ILE A 77 -9.30 0.84 -2.52
C ILE A 77 -7.78 0.83 -2.47
N LEU A 78 -7.16 1.58 -3.38
CA LEU A 78 -5.72 1.78 -3.49
C LEU A 78 -5.39 3.22 -3.07
N ALA A 79 -4.79 3.41 -1.90
CA ALA A 79 -4.50 4.74 -1.37
C ALA A 79 -3.00 5.03 -1.32
N GLY A 80 -2.61 6.29 -1.55
CA GLY A 80 -1.23 6.74 -1.42
C GLY A 80 -0.28 6.15 -2.46
N ILE A 81 -0.77 5.79 -3.63
CA ILE A 81 0.03 5.38 -4.80
C ILE A 81 -0.43 6.12 -6.05
N GLY A 82 0.45 6.25 -7.01
CA GLY A 82 0.18 6.96 -8.25
C GLY A 82 0.90 6.35 -9.45
N ASP A 83 1.13 7.18 -10.46
CA ASP A 83 1.67 6.79 -11.77
C ASP A 83 3.10 6.22 -11.70
N GLY A 84 3.79 6.38 -10.56
CA GLY A 84 5.09 5.77 -10.29
C GLY A 84 5.11 4.23 -10.38
N VAL A 85 3.95 3.56 -10.32
CA VAL A 85 3.84 2.09 -10.48
C VAL A 85 4.26 1.61 -11.88
N PHE A 86 4.24 2.50 -12.87
CA PHE A 86 4.67 2.24 -14.25
C PHE A 86 6.15 2.54 -14.51
N SER A 87 6.84 3.07 -13.52
CA SER A 87 8.23 3.48 -13.67
C SER A 87 9.16 2.46 -13.02
N PRO A 88 10.39 2.31 -13.55
CA PRO A 88 11.43 1.60 -12.82
C PRO A 88 11.61 2.17 -11.42
N HIS A 89 12.00 1.30 -10.51
CA HIS A 89 12.27 1.73 -9.16
C HIS A 89 13.35 2.82 -9.12
N ASP A 90 13.06 3.91 -8.40
CA ASP A 90 14.03 4.96 -8.10
C ASP A 90 14.81 4.58 -6.81
N PRO A 91 16.10 4.21 -6.93
CA PRO A 91 16.90 3.88 -5.77
C PRO A 91 17.05 5.03 -4.77
N SER A 92 17.02 6.29 -5.24
CA SER A 92 17.20 7.46 -4.39
C SER A 92 16.09 7.60 -3.36
N ARG A 93 14.85 7.25 -3.76
CA ARG A 93 13.70 7.26 -2.85
C ARG A 93 13.84 6.22 -1.72
N SER A 94 14.27 5.00 -2.06
CA SER A 94 14.51 3.97 -1.04
C SER A 94 15.66 4.33 -0.14
N GLU A 95 16.76 4.85 -0.68
CA GLU A 95 17.92 5.28 0.12
C GLU A 95 17.55 6.40 1.08
N ARG A 96 16.73 7.34 0.66
CA ARG A 96 16.20 8.41 1.52
C ARG A 96 15.42 7.86 2.72
N ILE A 97 14.54 6.88 2.49
CA ILE A 97 13.78 6.22 3.57
C ILE A 97 14.74 5.42 4.47
N LEU A 98 15.67 4.68 3.88
CA LEU A 98 16.70 3.93 4.62
C LEU A 98 17.54 4.85 5.50
N ALA A 99 17.96 6.00 4.99
CA ALA A 99 18.69 6.99 5.77
C ALA A 99 17.89 7.44 7.00
N GLY A 100 16.57 7.60 6.84
CA GLY A 100 15.68 7.89 7.96
C GLY A 100 15.65 6.75 8.99
N LEU A 101 15.37 5.53 8.55
CA LEU A 101 15.31 4.35 9.41
C LEU A 101 16.62 4.11 10.18
N GLU A 102 17.76 4.33 9.53
CA GLU A 102 19.10 4.09 10.08
C GLU A 102 19.64 5.31 10.87
N GLY A 103 18.84 6.35 11.06
CA GLY A 103 19.25 7.55 11.81
C GLY A 103 20.26 8.44 11.09
N ARG A 104 20.39 8.30 9.77
CA ARG A 104 21.32 9.06 8.90
C ARG A 104 20.64 10.16 8.09
N ALA A 105 19.36 10.49 8.43
CA ALA A 105 18.60 11.50 7.71
C ALA A 105 19.27 12.89 7.83
N GLU A 106 19.36 13.61 6.71
CA GLU A 106 19.80 14.99 6.70
C GLU A 106 18.82 15.88 7.52
N PRO A 107 19.31 16.90 8.23
CA PRO A 107 18.48 17.73 9.12
C PRO A 107 17.26 18.36 8.43
N GLY A 108 17.36 18.69 7.13
CA GLY A 108 16.30 19.28 6.32
C GLY A 108 15.34 18.26 5.69
N ASP A 109 15.65 16.96 5.74
CA ASP A 109 14.82 15.93 5.13
C ASP A 109 13.68 15.49 6.05
N VAL A 110 12.56 16.21 5.97
CA VAL A 110 11.36 15.94 6.77
C VAL A 110 10.82 14.53 6.50
N THR A 111 10.78 14.08 5.25
CA THR A 111 10.27 12.76 4.87
C THR A 111 11.10 11.64 5.50
N ALA A 112 12.42 11.68 5.35
CA ALA A 112 13.32 10.69 5.96
C ALA A 112 13.16 10.66 7.49
N ARG A 113 13.05 11.83 8.13
CA ARG A 113 12.86 11.92 9.58
C ARG A 113 11.53 11.32 10.06
N ILE A 114 10.45 11.48 9.28
CA ILE A 114 9.17 10.85 9.61
C ILE A 114 9.30 9.33 9.54
N PHE A 115 9.90 8.79 8.47
CA PHE A 115 10.16 7.35 8.38
C PHE A 115 11.05 6.83 9.51
N GLY A 116 12.06 7.60 9.90
CA GLY A 116 12.91 7.27 11.07
C GLY A 116 12.11 7.22 12.37
N LYS A 117 11.19 8.16 12.58
CA LYS A 117 10.31 8.16 13.75
C LYS A 117 9.39 6.93 13.76
N ILE A 118 8.72 6.64 12.64
CA ILE A 118 7.85 5.46 12.49
C ILE A 118 8.66 4.17 12.71
N GLY A 119 9.82 4.05 12.09
CA GLY A 119 10.65 2.86 12.22
C GLY A 119 11.12 2.56 13.63
N ASN A 120 11.28 3.58 14.46
CA ASN A 120 11.71 3.44 15.86
C ASN A 120 10.57 3.23 16.86
N GLU A 121 9.32 3.08 16.41
CA GLU A 121 8.22 2.69 17.28
C GLU A 121 8.43 1.27 17.82
N ALA A 122 8.03 1.03 19.07
CA ALA A 122 8.37 -0.18 19.84
C ALA A 122 7.95 -1.51 19.18
N HIS A 123 6.94 -1.50 18.32
CA HIS A 123 6.47 -2.68 17.61
C HIS A 123 7.20 -2.93 16.26
N ASN A 124 8.05 -2.01 15.82
CA ASN A 124 8.79 -2.12 14.58
C ASN A 124 10.22 -2.67 14.81
N ASP A 125 10.75 -3.33 13.79
CA ASP A 125 12.14 -3.76 13.68
C ASP A 125 12.79 -3.03 12.50
N VAL A 126 13.65 -2.07 12.80
CA VAL A 126 14.35 -1.24 11.80
C VAL A 126 15.13 -2.08 10.79
N ARG A 127 15.72 -3.21 11.21
CA ARG A 127 16.49 -4.09 10.32
C ARG A 127 15.56 -4.82 9.35
N ALA A 128 14.40 -5.26 9.82
CA ALA A 128 13.38 -5.87 8.96
C ALA A 128 12.80 -4.85 7.98
N LEU A 129 12.47 -3.63 8.42
CA LEU A 129 12.00 -2.56 7.54
C LEU A 129 13.05 -2.18 6.49
N ALA A 130 14.33 -2.14 6.86
CA ALA A 130 15.42 -1.92 5.92
C ALA A 130 15.53 -3.09 4.91
N ALA A 131 15.35 -4.33 5.35
CA ALA A 131 15.33 -5.49 4.46
C ALA A 131 14.14 -5.45 3.47
N VAL A 132 12.94 -5.03 3.92
CA VAL A 132 11.79 -4.78 3.02
C VAL A 132 12.14 -3.76 1.93
N LEU A 133 12.84 -2.68 2.29
CA LEU A 133 13.24 -1.65 1.30
C LEU A 133 14.31 -2.15 0.33
N ARG A 134 15.18 -3.06 0.77
CA ARG A 134 16.26 -3.67 -0.04
C ARG A 134 15.82 -4.93 -0.80
N ARG A 135 14.57 -5.34 -0.70
CA ARG A 135 14.08 -6.57 -1.36
C ARG A 135 14.33 -6.56 -2.87
N PRO A 136 14.43 -7.72 -3.51
CA PRO A 136 14.41 -7.83 -4.96
C PRO A 136 13.21 -7.05 -5.54
N ARG A 137 13.45 -6.33 -6.62
CA ARG A 137 12.42 -5.47 -7.22
C ARG A 137 11.63 -6.27 -8.24
N GLU A 138 10.34 -6.12 -8.17
CA GLU A 138 9.44 -6.59 -9.21
C GLU A 138 9.46 -5.61 -10.39
N GLU A 139 9.23 -6.13 -11.58
CA GLU A 139 9.10 -5.31 -12.79
C GLU A 139 7.98 -4.26 -12.62
N PRO A 140 8.12 -3.11 -13.28
CA PRO A 140 7.04 -2.12 -13.34
C PRO A 140 5.74 -2.75 -13.85
N LEU A 141 4.60 -2.27 -13.33
CA LEU A 141 3.32 -2.68 -13.86
C LEU A 141 3.14 -2.11 -15.27
N THR A 142 2.49 -2.88 -16.14
CA THR A 142 2.19 -2.44 -17.51
C THR A 142 0.71 -2.11 -17.64
N HIS A 143 0.35 -1.34 -18.66
CA HIS A 143 -1.06 -1.08 -18.97
C HIS A 143 -1.80 -2.41 -19.20
N GLU A 144 -1.19 -3.34 -19.93
CA GLU A 144 -1.77 -4.66 -20.21
C GLU A 144 -2.06 -5.46 -18.94
N SER A 145 -1.14 -5.47 -17.96
CA SER A 145 -1.35 -6.18 -16.69
C SER A 145 -2.50 -5.61 -15.86
N LEU A 146 -2.87 -4.35 -16.06
CA LEU A 146 -3.95 -3.69 -15.34
C LEU A 146 -5.30 -3.80 -16.05
N THR A 147 -5.35 -3.99 -17.37
CA THR A 147 -6.60 -4.13 -18.13
C THR A 147 -7.37 -5.39 -17.78
N ALA A 148 -6.71 -6.41 -17.24
CA ALA A 148 -7.35 -7.64 -16.75
C ALA A 148 -8.08 -7.44 -15.41
N ILE A 149 -7.85 -6.34 -14.70
CA ILE A 149 -8.48 -6.03 -13.41
C ILE A 149 -9.87 -5.43 -13.71
N THR A 150 -10.89 -6.26 -13.71
CA THR A 150 -12.29 -5.83 -13.92
C THR A 150 -13.02 -5.49 -12.63
N ASN A 151 -12.36 -5.61 -11.50
CA ASN A 151 -12.87 -5.24 -10.19
C ASN A 151 -13.22 -3.74 -10.13
N PRO A 152 -14.22 -3.33 -9.35
CA PRO A 152 -14.37 -1.93 -8.98
C PRO A 152 -13.15 -1.46 -8.18
N VAL A 153 -12.45 -0.43 -8.67
CA VAL A 153 -11.26 0.11 -8.01
C VAL A 153 -11.45 1.60 -7.69
N ILE A 154 -11.07 1.98 -6.50
CA ILE A 154 -10.96 3.38 -6.10
C ILE A 154 -9.49 3.69 -5.88
N VAL A 155 -8.96 4.62 -6.65
CA VAL A 155 -7.63 5.20 -6.40
C VAL A 155 -7.81 6.45 -5.58
N ALA A 156 -7.37 6.45 -4.31
CA ALA A 156 -7.48 7.57 -3.39
C ALA A 156 -6.11 8.22 -3.17
N LEU A 157 -5.97 9.50 -3.51
CA LEU A 157 -4.69 10.20 -3.41
C LEU A 157 -4.87 11.63 -2.90
N GLY A 158 -4.04 12.00 -1.91
CA GLY A 158 -3.95 13.38 -1.46
C GLY A 158 -3.35 14.29 -2.55
N ASP A 159 -3.86 15.52 -2.67
CA ASP A 159 -3.31 16.49 -3.64
C ASP A 159 -1.92 17.01 -3.26
N GLN A 160 -1.50 16.76 -2.02
CA GLN A 160 -0.13 17.04 -1.51
C GLN A 160 0.71 15.77 -1.33
N ASP A 161 0.21 14.61 -1.79
CA ASP A 161 0.94 13.34 -1.69
C ASP A 161 2.09 13.27 -2.70
N PHE A 162 3.28 12.95 -2.22
CA PHE A 162 4.48 12.82 -3.05
C PHE A 162 4.43 11.63 -4.04
N SER A 163 3.46 10.74 -3.92
CA SER A 163 3.26 9.60 -4.82
C SER A 163 2.53 9.96 -6.11
N GLY A 164 1.93 11.17 -6.17
CA GLY A 164 1.16 11.62 -7.31
C GLY A 164 2.00 11.98 -8.55
N PRO A 165 1.32 12.20 -9.66
CA PRO A 165 -0.12 12.05 -9.90
C PRO A 165 -0.57 10.58 -9.98
N ALA A 166 -1.91 10.33 -10.04
CA ALA A 166 -2.51 9.00 -10.21
C ALA A 166 -3.48 8.91 -11.40
N THR A 167 -3.40 9.88 -12.30
CA THR A 167 -4.32 9.98 -13.45
C THR A 167 -4.12 8.83 -14.44
N ARG A 168 -2.87 8.49 -14.73
CA ARG A 168 -2.53 7.38 -15.62
C ARG A 168 -2.89 6.04 -14.99
N LEU A 169 -2.64 5.86 -13.69
CA LEU A 169 -3.01 4.65 -12.97
C LEU A 169 -4.53 4.42 -13.00
N SER A 170 -5.30 5.44 -12.67
CA SER A 170 -6.76 5.36 -12.70
C SER A 170 -7.28 5.08 -14.11
N ALA A 171 -6.70 5.70 -15.15
CA ALA A 171 -7.10 5.48 -16.53
C ALA A 171 -6.71 4.10 -17.09
N ALA A 172 -5.72 3.43 -16.51
CA ALA A 172 -5.28 2.09 -16.92
C ALA A 172 -6.17 0.96 -16.37
N LEU A 173 -6.95 1.24 -15.34
CA LEU A 173 -7.86 0.30 -14.69
C LEU A 173 -9.27 0.47 -15.24
N PRO A 174 -9.89 -0.55 -15.89
CA PRO A 174 -11.15 -0.42 -16.62
C PRO A 174 -12.32 0.14 -15.80
N ASN A 175 -12.42 -0.25 -14.53
CA ASN A 175 -13.50 0.12 -13.61
C ASN A 175 -13.00 0.97 -12.44
N ALA A 176 -12.01 1.84 -12.68
CA ALA A 176 -11.48 2.69 -11.62
C ALA A 176 -12.09 4.09 -11.61
N ARG A 177 -12.16 4.67 -10.42
CA ARG A 177 -12.36 6.10 -10.20
C ARG A 177 -11.24 6.68 -9.34
N LEU A 178 -10.81 7.89 -9.68
CA LEU A 178 -9.85 8.65 -8.89
C LEU A 178 -10.59 9.55 -7.89
N VAL A 179 -10.20 9.47 -6.63
CA VAL A 179 -10.66 10.35 -5.55
C VAL A 179 -9.48 11.16 -5.05
N THR A 180 -9.56 12.48 -5.19
CA THR A 180 -8.55 13.40 -4.69
C THR A 180 -8.93 13.90 -3.29
N LEU A 181 -8.06 13.65 -2.32
CA LEU A 181 -8.22 14.12 -0.94
C LEU A 181 -7.55 15.50 -0.79
N LYS A 182 -8.36 16.54 -0.61
CA LYS A 182 -7.87 17.93 -0.63
C LYS A 182 -7.09 18.31 0.63
N GLY A 183 -5.90 18.90 0.43
CA GLY A 183 -5.02 19.36 1.51
C GLY A 183 -4.37 18.21 2.29
N ILE A 184 -4.41 16.98 1.76
CA ILE A 184 -3.89 15.79 2.42
C ILE A 184 -2.58 15.36 1.78
N ASP A 185 -1.56 15.16 2.59
CA ASP A 185 -0.30 14.55 2.21
C ASP A 185 -0.31 13.03 2.44
N HIS A 186 0.79 12.38 2.05
CA HIS A 186 0.95 10.93 2.18
C HIS A 186 0.70 10.42 3.61
N PHE A 187 1.34 11.05 4.58
CA PHE A 187 1.34 10.56 5.97
C PHE A 187 0.01 10.79 6.68
N ARG A 188 -0.74 11.81 6.27
CA ARG A 188 -2.05 12.14 6.84
C ARG A 188 -3.19 11.33 6.21
N THR A 189 -2.97 10.71 5.05
CA THR A 189 -4.03 9.97 4.34
C THR A 189 -4.75 8.95 5.22
N PRO A 190 -4.09 8.04 5.98
CA PRO A 190 -4.78 7.02 6.76
C PRO A 190 -5.63 7.57 7.92
N GLU A 191 -5.34 8.79 8.38
CA GLU A 191 -6.00 9.44 9.52
C GLU A 191 -6.99 10.52 9.09
N SER A 192 -7.09 10.83 7.79
CA SER A 192 -7.98 11.87 7.30
C SER A 192 -9.44 11.40 7.33
N PHE A 193 -10.33 12.28 7.77
CA PHE A 193 -11.77 12.01 7.78
C PHE A 193 -12.29 11.66 6.39
N ASP A 194 -11.86 12.39 5.36
CA ASP A 194 -12.30 12.16 3.98
C ASP A 194 -11.94 10.74 3.49
N PHE A 195 -10.77 10.22 3.89
CA PHE A 195 -10.37 8.85 3.55
C PHE A 195 -11.14 7.82 4.37
N ILE A 196 -11.31 8.05 5.66
CA ILE A 196 -12.09 7.16 6.55
C ILE A 196 -13.53 7.07 6.04
N ASP A 197 -14.17 8.20 5.75
CA ASP A 197 -15.53 8.26 5.19
C ASP A 197 -15.63 7.56 3.85
N LEU A 198 -14.62 7.73 2.97
CA LEU A 198 -14.56 7.02 1.71
C LEU A 198 -14.57 5.49 1.91
N VAL A 199 -13.75 4.98 2.83
CA VAL A 199 -13.67 3.54 3.13
C VAL A 199 -14.99 3.04 3.72
N VAL A 200 -15.53 3.74 4.72
CA VAL A 200 -16.79 3.35 5.36
C VAL A 200 -17.93 3.37 4.35
N ASN A 201 -18.12 4.44 3.59
CA ASN A 201 -19.20 4.54 2.60
C ASN A 201 -19.07 3.56 1.43
N THR A 202 -17.86 3.03 1.18
CA THR A 202 -17.66 2.04 0.12
C THR A 202 -18.01 0.63 0.58
N PHE A 203 -17.81 0.33 1.87
CA PHE A 203 -17.90 -1.05 2.37
C PHE A 203 -19.02 -1.27 3.42
N SER A 204 -19.81 -0.24 3.73
CA SER A 204 -20.98 -0.37 4.63
C SER A 204 -22.16 -1.06 3.95
#